data_664e3387b4ead7967c8eb08e29a3e440
#
_entry.id   664e3387b4ead7967c8eb08e29a3e440
#
_cell.length_a   1.000
_cell.length_b   1.000
_cell.length_c   1.000
_cell.angle_alpha   90.00
_cell.angle_beta   90.00
_cell.angle_gamma   90.00
#
_symmetry.space_group_name_H-M   'P 1'
#
loop_
_entity.id
_entity.type
_entity.pdbx_description
1 polymer ?
#
loop_
_entity_poly.entity_id
_entity_poly.type
_entity_poly.pdbx_seq_one_letter_code
_entity_poly.pdbx_strand_id
1 'polypeptide(L)'
;MSVTLTRRQRPNRGDEVELTIESLAFGGNGVARLDGYVVFVVAAIPGDRVRARITRPKRDYAEAICVEILEPSPERIPHTAPHPGVPWQVMRYERQLEIKSQQVEEALRRLGKLDGFAMEPIVPAGEQWRYRNKMEYSFGHDEHGDLVYGFHAPGHWERIVPIEDCLIASERSNAASREVLAWCRARGLTAWDRRTHAGQLRNLVVREGRRTGQIQVRLVTMPGPLDVDGLAEAVECDGLLWTQFDGVGETTALGETELVAGTDYLDEEVNGLRFRISPHAFFQTNTEMAEKLYAVAGEYAALRGFERVYDLYCGIGTIGLTMAPRAAELWGLELIEPAIGDAISNARLNEIDNAHFFAGDVRVALRELVKEAGSPDVVVVDPPRAGLSTKVVRRIVDSSPKRVVYVSCNPTTLAPNAAQLVEAGYVLRRVTPVDMFPQTPHIECVALLERG
;
A
#
# COMPACT_ATOMS: atom_id res chain seq x y z
N MET A 1 -30.27 34.97 32.72
CA MET A 1 -30.89 34.31 31.56
C MET A 1 -29.87 33.31 31.03
N SER A 2 -30.12 32.03 31.30
CA SER A 2 -29.25 30.93 30.91
C SER A 2 -29.44 30.67 29.43
N VAL A 3 -28.38 30.85 28.64
CA VAL A 3 -28.40 30.47 27.22
C VAL A 3 -28.31 28.96 27.17
N THR A 4 -29.43 28.32 26.87
CA THR A 4 -29.52 26.87 26.60
C THR A 4 -28.79 26.59 25.29
N LEU A 5 -27.64 25.94 25.37
CA LEU A 5 -26.93 25.38 24.19
C LEU A 5 -27.88 24.40 23.54
N THR A 6 -28.43 24.75 22.39
CA THR A 6 -29.19 23.87 21.51
C THR A 6 -28.33 22.66 21.18
N ARG A 7 -28.86 21.47 21.50
CA ARG A 7 -28.26 20.18 21.09
C ARG A 7 -28.00 20.23 19.59
N ARG A 8 -26.71 20.12 19.15
CA ARG A 8 -26.34 19.94 17.74
C ARG A 8 -27.21 18.83 17.16
N GLN A 9 -27.99 19.15 16.14
CA GLN A 9 -28.86 18.19 15.49
C GLN A 9 -27.98 17.26 14.68
N ARG A 10 -27.83 16.01 15.14
CA ARG A 10 -27.03 15.00 14.43
C ARG A 10 -27.82 14.48 13.24
N PRO A 11 -27.20 14.34 12.06
CA PRO A 11 -27.88 13.74 10.92
C PRO A 11 -28.14 12.25 11.18
N ASN A 12 -29.22 11.73 10.59
CA ASN A 12 -29.55 10.31 10.62
C ASN A 12 -28.97 9.60 9.40
N ARG A 13 -28.89 8.28 9.46
CA ARG A 13 -28.54 7.47 8.29
C ARG A 13 -29.61 7.63 7.21
N GLY A 14 -29.18 7.92 5.99
CA GLY A 14 -30.04 8.16 4.82
C GLY A 14 -30.38 9.63 4.59
N ASP A 15 -30.14 10.52 5.56
CA ASP A 15 -30.35 11.96 5.36
C ASP A 15 -29.45 12.46 4.23
N GLU A 16 -29.99 13.34 3.38
CA GLU A 16 -29.22 14.07 2.36
C GLU A 16 -28.98 15.50 2.88
N VAL A 17 -27.72 15.92 2.85
CA VAL A 17 -27.28 17.22 3.35
C VAL A 17 -26.41 17.92 2.31
N GLU A 18 -26.53 19.23 2.21
CA GLU A 18 -25.63 20.05 1.39
C GLU A 18 -24.41 20.46 2.21
N LEU A 19 -23.22 20.22 1.65
CA LEU A 19 -21.96 20.46 2.32
C LEU A 19 -20.96 21.11 1.37
N THR A 20 -20.11 21.98 1.92
CA THR A 20 -18.91 22.46 1.22
C THR A 20 -17.70 21.72 1.79
N ILE A 21 -16.89 21.15 0.93
CA ILE A 21 -15.69 20.38 1.31
C ILE A 21 -14.55 21.36 1.61
N GLU A 22 -14.05 21.31 2.83
CA GLU A 22 -13.01 22.23 3.34
C GLU A 22 -11.60 21.69 3.07
N SER A 23 -11.39 20.36 3.24
CA SER A 23 -10.09 19.70 3.13
C SER A 23 -10.26 18.22 2.83
N LEU A 24 -9.14 17.47 2.71
CA LEU A 24 -9.14 16.01 2.65
C LEU A 24 -8.53 15.40 3.92
N ALA A 25 -9.24 14.46 4.51
CA ALA A 25 -8.69 13.62 5.57
C ALA A 25 -7.66 12.64 4.98
N PHE A 26 -6.75 12.12 5.83
CA PHE A 26 -5.93 10.98 5.48
C PHE A 26 -6.83 9.80 5.05
N GLY A 27 -6.50 9.18 3.91
CA GLY A 27 -7.37 8.18 3.27
C GLY A 27 -8.32 8.75 2.22
N GLY A 28 -8.32 10.09 1.99
CA GLY A 28 -8.88 10.71 0.80
C GLY A 28 -10.35 11.16 0.88
N ASN A 29 -11.01 11.01 2.03
CA ASN A 29 -12.37 11.51 2.20
C ASN A 29 -12.37 13.03 2.37
N GLY A 30 -13.30 13.72 1.68
CA GLY A 30 -13.57 15.13 1.89
C GLY A 30 -14.00 15.41 3.33
N VAL A 31 -13.52 16.48 3.93
CA VAL A 31 -13.92 16.94 5.27
C VAL A 31 -14.83 18.14 5.10
N ALA A 32 -16.02 18.06 5.69
CA ALA A 32 -16.98 19.14 5.75
C ALA A 32 -17.54 19.30 7.17
N ARG A 33 -18.24 20.42 7.43
CA ARG A 33 -18.91 20.67 8.71
C ARG A 33 -20.39 21.00 8.51
N LEU A 34 -21.22 20.25 9.20
CA LEU A 34 -22.65 20.52 9.33
C LEU A 34 -22.91 21.11 10.73
N ASP A 35 -23.10 22.41 10.83
CA ASP A 35 -23.26 23.13 12.13
C ASP A 35 -22.17 22.78 13.15
N GLY A 36 -20.91 22.66 12.65
CA GLY A 36 -19.74 22.30 13.45
C GLY A 36 -19.59 20.81 13.76
N TYR A 37 -20.48 19.95 13.24
CA TYR A 37 -20.34 18.50 13.29
C TYR A 37 -19.58 18.02 12.05
N VAL A 38 -18.52 17.21 12.25
CA VAL A 38 -17.63 16.77 11.15
C VAL A 38 -18.34 15.71 10.30
N VAL A 39 -18.26 15.87 8.98
CA VAL A 39 -18.76 14.88 8.01
C VAL A 39 -17.63 14.53 7.04
N PHE A 40 -17.31 13.24 6.95
CA PHE A 40 -16.38 12.71 5.96
C PHE A 40 -17.14 12.26 4.72
N VAL A 41 -16.83 12.84 3.57
CA VAL A 41 -17.57 12.63 2.32
C VAL A 41 -16.69 11.90 1.31
N VAL A 42 -17.10 10.71 0.92
CA VAL A 42 -16.44 9.93 -0.14
C VAL A 42 -16.69 10.58 -1.51
N ALA A 43 -15.70 10.56 -2.40
CA ALA A 43 -15.75 11.06 -3.78
C ALA A 43 -15.97 12.58 -3.94
N ALA A 44 -15.47 13.37 -3.00
CA ALA A 44 -15.51 14.83 -3.06
C ALA A 44 -14.12 15.43 -2.76
N ILE A 45 -13.80 16.57 -3.38
CA ILE A 45 -12.52 17.27 -3.21
C ILE A 45 -12.72 18.66 -2.60
N PRO A 46 -11.67 19.28 -2.02
CA PRO A 46 -11.77 20.62 -1.43
C PRO A 46 -12.33 21.64 -2.42
N GLY A 47 -13.26 22.46 -1.95
CA GLY A 47 -13.95 23.47 -2.76
C GLY A 47 -15.21 22.97 -3.49
N ASP A 48 -15.47 21.66 -3.53
CA ASP A 48 -16.76 21.17 -4.02
C ASP A 48 -17.87 21.55 -3.05
N ARG A 49 -19.01 22.01 -3.59
CA ARG A 49 -20.29 22.00 -2.89
C ARG A 49 -21.09 20.80 -3.36
N VAL A 50 -21.47 19.94 -2.44
CA VAL A 50 -22.04 18.63 -2.75
C VAL A 50 -23.34 18.39 -2.01
N ARG A 51 -24.24 17.58 -2.59
CA ARG A 51 -25.28 16.86 -1.87
C ARG A 51 -24.69 15.51 -1.47
N ALA A 52 -24.62 15.27 -0.15
CA ALA A 52 -24.06 14.05 0.41
C ALA A 52 -25.11 13.28 1.19
N ARG A 53 -25.15 11.96 1.01
CA ARG A 53 -26.02 11.05 1.77
C ARG A 53 -25.26 10.46 2.93
N ILE A 54 -25.77 10.63 4.14
CA ILE A 54 -25.22 10.08 5.37
C ILE A 54 -25.34 8.55 5.34
N THR A 55 -24.18 7.87 5.40
CA THR A 55 -24.12 6.40 5.42
C THR A 55 -23.96 5.87 6.83
N ARG A 56 -23.18 6.56 7.67
CA ARG A 56 -22.85 6.09 9.02
C ARG A 56 -22.69 7.24 10.01
N PRO A 57 -23.73 7.61 10.76
CA PRO A 57 -23.63 8.59 11.82
C PRO A 57 -22.89 7.99 13.05
N LYS A 58 -21.96 8.75 13.64
CA LYS A 58 -21.23 8.45 14.88
C LYS A 58 -21.49 9.52 15.93
N ARG A 59 -20.84 9.38 17.10
CA ARG A 59 -21.01 10.37 18.18
C ARG A 59 -20.47 11.74 17.79
N ASP A 60 -19.29 11.81 17.20
CA ASP A 60 -18.54 13.03 16.99
C ASP A 60 -18.34 13.39 15.50
N TYR A 61 -18.72 12.47 14.60
CA TYR A 61 -18.64 12.65 13.14
C TYR A 61 -19.66 11.78 12.39
N ALA A 62 -19.84 12.00 11.10
CA ALA A 62 -20.53 11.07 10.19
C ALA A 62 -19.67 10.74 8.98
N GLU A 63 -19.94 9.57 8.41
CA GLU A 63 -19.48 9.18 7.06
C GLU A 63 -20.65 9.39 6.09
N ALA A 64 -20.33 9.91 4.92
CA ALA A 64 -21.30 10.19 3.86
C ALA A 64 -20.69 9.87 2.48
N ILE A 65 -21.53 9.71 1.49
CA ILE A 65 -21.15 9.58 0.09
C ILE A 65 -21.68 10.76 -0.72
N CYS A 66 -20.88 11.34 -1.58
CA CYS A 66 -21.33 12.34 -2.53
C CYS A 66 -22.31 11.71 -3.51
N VAL A 67 -23.53 12.20 -3.56
CA VAL A 67 -24.57 11.77 -4.52
C VAL A 67 -24.67 12.71 -5.69
N GLU A 68 -24.32 13.99 -5.50
CA GLU A 68 -24.32 15.02 -6.53
C GLU A 68 -23.32 16.11 -6.21
N ILE A 69 -22.61 16.59 -7.23
CA ILE A 69 -21.79 17.80 -7.14
C ILE A 69 -22.67 18.97 -7.58
N LEU A 70 -23.05 19.82 -6.63
CA LEU A 70 -23.89 21.00 -6.88
C LEU A 70 -23.10 22.12 -7.55
N GLU A 71 -21.89 22.36 -7.02
CA GLU A 71 -20.94 23.32 -7.57
C GLU A 71 -19.54 22.68 -7.53
N PRO A 72 -18.92 22.43 -8.70
CA PRO A 72 -17.59 21.82 -8.72
C PRO A 72 -16.52 22.80 -8.21
N SER A 73 -15.53 22.27 -7.52
CA SER A 73 -14.32 23.01 -7.13
C SER A 73 -13.62 23.55 -8.39
N PRO A 74 -13.05 24.77 -8.34
CA PRO A 74 -12.20 25.29 -9.42
C PRO A 74 -10.91 24.48 -9.62
N GLU A 75 -10.51 23.66 -8.65
CA GLU A 75 -9.37 22.74 -8.73
C GLU A 75 -9.74 21.40 -9.41
N ARG A 76 -11.02 21.17 -9.68
CA ARG A 76 -11.49 19.95 -10.31
C ARG A 76 -11.16 19.93 -11.79
N ILE A 77 -10.57 18.82 -12.23
CA ILE A 77 -10.33 18.55 -13.65
C ILE A 77 -11.20 17.34 -14.09
N PRO A 78 -11.47 17.22 -15.40
CA PRO A 78 -12.15 16.04 -15.92
C PRO A 78 -11.38 14.75 -15.57
N HIS A 79 -12.07 13.70 -15.17
CA HIS A 79 -11.46 12.39 -15.00
C HIS A 79 -11.21 11.72 -16.35
N THR A 80 -10.16 10.88 -16.43
CA THR A 80 -9.81 10.16 -17.66
C THR A 80 -10.82 9.03 -17.95
N ALA A 81 -11.16 8.24 -16.92
CA ALA A 81 -12.16 7.19 -16.98
C ALA A 81 -12.70 6.84 -15.58
N PRO A 82 -13.91 6.29 -15.46
CA PRO A 82 -14.40 5.76 -14.21
C PRO A 82 -13.47 4.64 -13.70
N HIS A 83 -12.75 4.88 -12.59
CA HIS A 83 -11.78 3.92 -12.07
C HIS A 83 -11.69 4.05 -10.54
N PRO A 84 -12.26 3.11 -9.76
CA PRO A 84 -12.27 3.19 -8.30
C PRO A 84 -10.90 3.24 -7.64
N GLY A 85 -9.87 2.68 -8.29
CA GLY A 85 -8.50 2.65 -7.78
C GLY A 85 -7.74 3.98 -7.87
N VAL A 86 -8.30 5.01 -8.55
CA VAL A 86 -7.64 6.32 -8.74
C VAL A 86 -8.59 7.49 -8.45
N PRO A 87 -9.09 7.59 -7.21
CA PRO A 87 -10.12 8.58 -6.86
C PRO A 87 -9.67 10.04 -6.96
N TRP A 88 -8.36 10.29 -7.01
CA TRP A 88 -7.79 11.63 -7.07
C TRP A 88 -7.47 12.11 -8.49
N GLN A 89 -7.75 11.32 -9.52
CA GLN A 89 -7.59 11.72 -10.94
C GLN A 89 -8.37 12.99 -11.31
N VAL A 90 -9.29 13.42 -10.46
CA VAL A 90 -10.09 14.64 -10.61
C VAL A 90 -9.40 15.91 -10.11
N MET A 91 -8.16 15.81 -9.62
CA MET A 91 -7.33 16.92 -9.15
C MET A 91 -6.01 16.96 -9.92
N ARG A 92 -5.48 18.16 -10.17
CA ARG A 92 -4.14 18.32 -10.72
C ARG A 92 -3.10 17.65 -9.84
N TYR A 93 -2.08 17.08 -10.45
CA TYR A 93 -1.08 16.30 -9.74
C TYR A 93 -0.31 17.13 -8.70
N GLU A 94 0.03 18.37 -9.01
CA GLU A 94 0.69 19.30 -8.08
C GLU A 94 -0.14 19.47 -6.80
N ARG A 95 -1.47 19.58 -6.94
CA ARG A 95 -2.36 19.69 -5.79
C ARG A 95 -2.41 18.43 -4.95
N GLN A 96 -2.34 17.25 -5.59
CA GLN A 96 -2.23 15.98 -4.88
C GLN A 96 -0.96 15.95 -4.02
N LEU A 97 0.18 16.40 -4.56
CA LEU A 97 1.46 16.45 -3.84
C LEU A 97 1.42 17.40 -2.64
N GLU A 98 0.85 18.60 -2.80
CA GLU A 98 0.67 19.57 -1.71
C GLU A 98 -0.15 18.97 -0.55
N ILE A 99 -1.30 18.37 -0.87
CA ILE A 99 -2.18 17.75 0.12
C ILE A 99 -1.47 16.61 0.84
N LYS A 100 -0.77 15.74 0.12
CA LYS A 100 -0.01 14.62 0.69
C LYS A 100 1.08 15.09 1.64
N SER A 101 1.87 16.08 1.23
CA SER A 101 2.91 16.67 2.07
C SER A 101 2.33 17.30 3.34
N GLN A 102 1.26 18.08 3.19
CA GLN A 102 0.56 18.69 4.32
C GLN A 102 0.01 17.66 5.31
N GLN A 103 -0.58 16.56 4.81
CA GLN A 103 -1.10 15.49 5.66
C GLN A 103 -0.01 14.81 6.51
N VAL A 104 1.19 14.60 5.94
CA VAL A 104 2.34 14.08 6.69
C VAL A 104 2.75 15.05 7.80
N GLU A 105 2.93 16.34 7.47
CA GLU A 105 3.33 17.36 8.44
C GLU A 105 2.28 17.53 9.55
N GLU A 106 0.99 17.61 9.19
CA GLU A 106 -0.09 17.74 10.16
C GLU A 106 -0.18 16.53 11.09
N ALA A 107 0.02 15.32 10.60
CA ALA A 107 0.03 14.13 11.44
C ALA A 107 1.14 14.20 12.48
N LEU A 108 2.36 14.54 12.08
CA LEU A 108 3.51 14.66 12.98
C LEU A 108 3.31 15.75 14.02
N ARG A 109 2.86 16.96 13.61
CA ARG A 109 2.67 18.10 14.52
C ARG A 109 1.48 17.91 15.45
N ARG A 110 0.32 17.43 14.94
CA ARG A 110 -0.92 17.36 15.73
C ARG A 110 -1.04 16.07 16.53
N LEU A 111 -0.77 14.90 15.91
CA LEU A 111 -0.90 13.61 16.58
C LEU A 111 0.36 13.24 17.36
N GLY A 112 1.53 13.50 16.77
CA GLY A 112 2.82 13.25 17.41
C GLY A 112 3.24 14.34 18.38
N LYS A 113 2.66 15.56 18.28
CA LYS A 113 3.09 16.77 19.01
C LYS A 113 4.59 17.04 18.85
N LEU A 114 5.09 16.78 17.62
CA LEU A 114 6.49 16.89 17.27
C LEU A 114 6.76 18.24 16.57
N ASP A 115 7.84 18.89 16.95
CA ASP A 115 8.32 20.14 16.39
C ASP A 115 9.83 20.11 16.14
N GLY A 116 10.36 21.13 15.44
CA GLY A 116 11.79 21.30 15.23
C GLY A 116 12.42 20.35 14.20
N PHE A 117 11.63 19.55 13.49
CA PHE A 117 12.10 18.72 12.38
C PHE A 117 11.99 19.44 11.03
N ALA A 118 12.85 19.07 10.09
CA ALA A 118 12.77 19.56 8.71
C ALA A 118 11.77 18.71 7.92
N MET A 119 10.73 19.36 7.33
CA MET A 119 9.94 18.78 6.27
C MET A 119 10.65 19.00 4.95
N GLU A 120 11.12 17.91 4.35
CA GLU A 120 11.73 17.96 3.02
C GLU A 120 10.66 18.06 1.92
N PRO A 121 11.01 18.58 0.74
CA PRO A 121 10.11 18.55 -0.39
C PRO A 121 9.65 17.12 -0.70
N ILE A 122 8.37 16.97 -1.06
CA ILE A 122 7.83 15.67 -1.47
C ILE A 122 8.53 15.20 -2.75
N VAL A 123 8.95 13.92 -2.76
CA VAL A 123 9.52 13.28 -3.96
C VAL A 123 8.37 12.89 -4.90
N PRO A 124 8.22 13.54 -6.06
CA PRO A 124 7.13 13.24 -6.97
C PRO A 124 7.40 11.96 -7.76
N ALA A 125 6.31 11.30 -8.20
CA ALA A 125 6.40 10.23 -9.18
C ALA A 125 6.79 10.78 -10.56
N GLY A 126 7.64 10.04 -11.28
CA GLY A 126 7.95 10.35 -12.67
C GLY A 126 6.76 10.05 -13.60
N GLU A 127 6.15 8.90 -13.38
CA GLU A 127 4.97 8.45 -14.10
C GLU A 127 3.75 8.52 -13.20
N GLN A 128 2.70 9.18 -13.65
CA GLN A 128 1.45 9.32 -12.89
C GLN A 128 0.43 8.22 -13.24
N TRP A 129 0.67 7.51 -14.33
CA TRP A 129 -0.14 6.45 -14.89
C TRP A 129 0.73 5.26 -15.27
N ARG A 130 0.13 4.07 -15.44
CA ARG A 130 0.83 2.85 -15.89
C ARG A 130 2.02 2.43 -15.01
N TYR A 131 2.10 2.91 -13.78
CA TYR A 131 3.24 2.72 -12.89
C TYR A 131 3.19 1.43 -12.06
N ARG A 132 2.00 0.84 -11.94
CA ARG A 132 1.79 -0.25 -10.97
C ARG A 132 2.22 -1.60 -11.54
N ASN A 133 3.10 -2.28 -10.82
CA ASN A 133 3.68 -3.56 -11.18
C ASN A 133 2.92 -4.77 -10.64
N LYS A 134 1.85 -4.57 -9.85
CA LYS A 134 0.98 -5.63 -9.34
C LYS A 134 -0.46 -5.15 -9.29
N MET A 135 -1.33 -5.93 -9.94
CA MET A 135 -2.76 -5.72 -9.91
C MET A 135 -3.46 -6.94 -9.32
N GLU A 136 -4.48 -6.69 -8.53
CA GLU A 136 -5.37 -7.71 -7.97
C GLU A 136 -6.81 -7.31 -8.29
N TYR A 137 -7.44 -8.05 -9.17
CA TYR A 137 -8.81 -7.84 -9.58
C TYR A 137 -9.72 -8.89 -8.96
N SER A 138 -10.95 -8.53 -8.64
CA SER A 138 -12.01 -9.47 -8.28
C SER A 138 -12.86 -9.76 -9.51
N PHE A 139 -13.25 -11.01 -9.70
CA PHE A 139 -14.26 -11.39 -10.69
C PHE A 139 -15.67 -11.06 -10.19
N GLY A 140 -16.54 -10.74 -11.11
CA GLY A 140 -17.95 -10.43 -10.84
C GLY A 140 -18.78 -10.54 -12.10
N HIS A 141 -20.01 -10.07 -12.02
CA HIS A 141 -20.89 -9.93 -13.17
C HIS A 141 -21.34 -8.48 -13.30
N ASP A 142 -21.44 -8.00 -14.50
CA ASP A 142 -22.00 -6.67 -14.78
C ASP A 142 -23.54 -6.66 -14.68
N GLU A 143 -24.16 -5.56 -15.06
CA GLU A 143 -25.62 -5.40 -15.03
C GLU A 143 -26.37 -6.27 -16.05
N HIS A 144 -25.68 -6.81 -17.04
CA HIS A 144 -26.21 -7.72 -18.06
C HIS A 144 -26.00 -9.19 -17.69
N GLY A 145 -25.25 -9.46 -16.61
CA GLY A 145 -24.89 -10.80 -16.16
C GLY A 145 -23.63 -11.35 -16.84
N ASP A 146 -22.92 -10.55 -17.61
CA ASP A 146 -21.68 -10.95 -18.24
C ASP A 146 -20.53 -11.01 -17.23
N LEU A 147 -19.67 -12.03 -17.35
CA LEU A 147 -18.48 -12.14 -16.51
C LEU A 147 -17.54 -10.97 -16.77
N VAL A 148 -17.12 -10.32 -15.69
CA VAL A 148 -16.14 -9.20 -15.71
C VAL A 148 -15.11 -9.38 -14.61
N TYR A 149 -13.99 -8.66 -14.72
CA TYR A 149 -13.11 -8.39 -13.58
C TYR A 149 -13.01 -6.89 -13.34
N GLY A 150 -12.63 -6.53 -12.12
CA GLY A 150 -12.46 -5.12 -11.76
C GLY A 150 -12.25 -4.92 -10.27
N PHE A 151 -12.70 -3.77 -9.78
CA PHE A 151 -12.62 -3.42 -8.37
C PHE A 151 -14.00 -3.31 -7.73
N HIS A 152 -14.06 -3.58 -6.44
CA HIS A 152 -15.29 -3.36 -5.67
C HIS A 152 -15.70 -1.90 -5.70
N ALA A 153 -16.98 -1.64 -5.94
CA ALA A 153 -17.53 -0.30 -5.89
C ALA A 153 -17.42 0.28 -4.47
N PRO A 154 -17.07 1.55 -4.30
CA PRO A 154 -16.98 2.18 -2.99
C PRO A 154 -18.28 2.02 -2.19
N GLY A 155 -18.21 1.39 -1.01
CA GLY A 155 -19.36 1.12 -0.15
C GLY A 155 -20.25 -0.06 -0.56
N HIS A 156 -19.95 -0.74 -1.66
CA HIS A 156 -20.73 -1.88 -2.20
C HIS A 156 -19.80 -3.03 -2.58
N TRP A 157 -19.38 -3.79 -1.58
CA TRP A 157 -18.43 -4.89 -1.75
C TRP A 157 -18.93 -6.00 -2.70
N GLU A 158 -20.25 -6.13 -2.87
CA GLU A 158 -20.91 -7.11 -3.76
C GLU A 158 -20.89 -6.68 -5.23
N ARG A 159 -20.59 -5.40 -5.51
CA ARG A 159 -20.61 -4.85 -6.87
C ARG A 159 -19.21 -4.64 -7.38
N ILE A 160 -18.88 -5.30 -8.49
CA ILE A 160 -17.63 -5.06 -9.23
C ILE A 160 -17.86 -3.95 -10.26
N VAL A 161 -16.98 -2.97 -10.28
CA VAL A 161 -16.87 -1.99 -11.36
C VAL A 161 -15.94 -2.58 -12.40
N PRO A 162 -16.43 -2.89 -13.61
CA PRO A 162 -15.59 -3.47 -14.66
C PRO A 162 -14.46 -2.54 -15.04
N ILE A 163 -13.29 -3.09 -15.29
CA ILE A 163 -12.11 -2.37 -15.75
C ILE A 163 -11.59 -3.05 -17.02
N GLU A 164 -11.82 -2.45 -18.16
CA GLU A 164 -11.31 -2.96 -19.44
C GLU A 164 -9.85 -2.54 -19.69
N ASP A 165 -9.52 -1.31 -19.27
CA ASP A 165 -8.19 -0.73 -19.31
C ASP A 165 -7.87 -0.10 -17.95
N CYS A 166 -7.06 -0.77 -17.16
CA CYS A 166 -6.61 -0.26 -15.88
C CYS A 166 -5.58 0.83 -16.07
N LEU A 167 -5.94 2.08 -15.78
CA LEU A 167 -5.10 3.27 -16.03
C LEU A 167 -3.76 3.26 -15.30
N ILE A 168 -3.61 2.49 -14.23
CA ILE A 168 -2.38 2.39 -13.44
C ILE A 168 -1.56 1.14 -13.74
N ALA A 169 -2.13 0.13 -14.42
CA ALA A 169 -1.41 -1.06 -14.90
C ALA A 169 -0.79 -0.79 -16.27
N SER A 170 0.29 -1.47 -16.60
CA SER A 170 0.90 -1.40 -17.93
C SER A 170 -0.01 -1.98 -19.02
N GLU A 171 0.28 -1.67 -20.30
CA GLU A 171 -0.44 -2.25 -21.43
C GLU A 171 -0.28 -3.80 -21.47
N ARG A 172 0.89 -4.32 -21.11
CA ARG A 172 1.16 -5.77 -21.05
C ARG A 172 0.33 -6.44 -19.95
N SER A 173 0.30 -5.85 -18.75
CA SER A 173 -0.53 -6.35 -17.64
C SER A 173 -2.02 -6.32 -18.00
N ASN A 174 -2.49 -5.27 -18.70
CA ASN A 174 -3.85 -5.18 -19.20
C ASN A 174 -4.14 -6.24 -20.30
N ALA A 175 -3.20 -6.48 -21.20
CA ALA A 175 -3.34 -7.48 -22.24
C ALA A 175 -3.51 -8.89 -21.63
N ALA A 176 -2.60 -9.31 -20.75
CA ALA A 176 -2.69 -10.58 -20.05
C ALA A 176 -4.00 -10.74 -19.26
N SER A 177 -4.47 -9.67 -18.60
CA SER A 177 -5.75 -9.69 -17.89
C SER A 177 -6.95 -9.93 -18.83
N ARG A 178 -6.95 -9.30 -20.02
CA ARG A 178 -7.99 -9.49 -21.03
C ARG A 178 -7.98 -10.90 -21.64
N GLU A 179 -6.79 -11.49 -21.85
CA GLU A 179 -6.65 -12.85 -22.33
C GLU A 179 -7.26 -13.85 -21.34
N VAL A 180 -6.96 -13.70 -20.03
CA VAL A 180 -7.59 -14.53 -18.99
C VAL A 180 -9.11 -14.39 -19.01
N LEU A 181 -9.63 -13.16 -19.08
CA LEU A 181 -11.09 -12.95 -19.11
C LEU A 181 -11.73 -13.59 -20.35
N ALA A 182 -11.12 -13.42 -21.52
CA ALA A 182 -11.61 -14.00 -22.78
C ALA A 182 -11.64 -15.52 -22.69
N TRP A 183 -10.59 -16.14 -22.15
CA TRP A 183 -10.52 -17.56 -21.92
C TRP A 183 -11.60 -18.05 -20.95
N CYS A 184 -11.80 -17.36 -19.81
CA CYS A 184 -12.84 -17.68 -18.83
C CYS A 184 -14.24 -17.62 -19.45
N ARG A 185 -14.54 -16.57 -20.23
CA ARG A 185 -15.81 -16.39 -20.93
C ARG A 185 -16.07 -17.50 -21.95
N ALA A 186 -15.07 -17.85 -22.75
CA ALA A 186 -15.18 -18.91 -23.75
C ALA A 186 -15.49 -20.28 -23.14
N ARG A 187 -15.16 -20.51 -21.89
CA ARG A 187 -15.45 -21.74 -21.14
C ARG A 187 -16.70 -21.68 -20.27
N GLY A 188 -17.41 -20.56 -20.29
CA GLY A 188 -18.62 -20.37 -19.49
C GLY A 188 -18.35 -20.38 -17.98
N LEU A 189 -17.13 -20.02 -17.54
CA LEU A 189 -16.80 -19.91 -16.12
C LEU A 189 -17.52 -18.69 -15.52
N THR A 190 -17.90 -18.80 -14.24
CA THR A 190 -18.65 -17.76 -13.54
C THR A 190 -17.89 -17.28 -12.29
N ALA A 191 -18.09 -16.01 -11.91
CA ALA A 191 -17.56 -15.47 -10.68
C ALA A 191 -18.21 -16.15 -9.47
N TRP A 192 -17.42 -16.43 -8.44
CA TRP A 192 -17.92 -17.00 -7.21
C TRP A 192 -18.76 -15.99 -6.42
N ASP A 193 -19.99 -16.36 -6.12
CA ASP A 193 -20.90 -15.60 -5.27
C ASP A 193 -20.94 -16.22 -3.86
N ARG A 194 -20.44 -15.50 -2.88
CA ARG A 194 -20.37 -15.97 -1.49
C ARG A 194 -21.72 -16.08 -0.79
N ARG A 195 -22.82 -15.56 -1.36
CA ARG A 195 -24.18 -15.73 -0.80
C ARG A 195 -24.81 -17.02 -1.27
N THR A 196 -24.64 -17.34 -2.54
CA THR A 196 -25.19 -18.54 -3.14
C THR A 196 -24.22 -19.73 -3.09
N HIS A 197 -22.95 -19.48 -2.81
CA HIS A 197 -21.84 -20.44 -2.89
C HIS A 197 -21.72 -21.09 -4.28
N ALA A 198 -22.08 -20.34 -5.31
CA ALA A 198 -22.01 -20.77 -6.71
C ALA A 198 -20.93 -19.99 -7.47
N GLY A 199 -20.43 -20.57 -8.56
CA GLY A 199 -19.33 -20.02 -9.35
C GLY A 199 -17.96 -20.50 -8.89
N GLN A 200 -16.93 -20.18 -9.67
CA GLN A 200 -15.58 -20.68 -9.45
C GLN A 200 -14.53 -19.58 -9.36
N LEU A 201 -14.62 -18.53 -10.18
CA LEU A 201 -13.61 -17.49 -10.29
C LEU A 201 -13.66 -16.51 -9.12
N ARG A 202 -12.51 -16.24 -8.50
CA ARG A 202 -12.41 -15.31 -7.38
C ARG A 202 -11.62 -14.07 -7.75
N ASN A 203 -10.32 -14.23 -7.96
CA ASN A 203 -9.43 -13.11 -8.22
C ASN A 203 -8.48 -13.40 -9.37
N LEU A 204 -8.06 -12.36 -10.04
CA LEU A 204 -6.97 -12.35 -10.99
C LEU A 204 -5.86 -11.47 -10.46
N VAL A 205 -4.67 -12.04 -10.28
CA VAL A 205 -3.46 -11.30 -9.92
C VAL A 205 -2.52 -11.27 -11.10
N VAL A 206 -2.09 -10.08 -11.51
CA VAL A 206 -1.07 -9.90 -12.55
C VAL A 206 0.07 -9.11 -11.95
N ARG A 207 1.28 -9.62 -12.09
CA ARG A 207 2.53 -8.95 -11.71
C ARG A 207 3.40 -8.74 -12.93
N GLU A 208 4.13 -7.64 -12.94
CA GLU A 208 5.08 -7.28 -13.98
C GLU A 208 6.44 -6.96 -13.36
N GLY A 209 7.49 -7.55 -13.89
CA GLY A 209 8.85 -7.08 -13.66
C GLY A 209 9.09 -5.86 -14.56
N ARG A 210 9.01 -4.68 -14.01
CA ARG A 210 9.07 -3.41 -14.76
C ARG A 210 10.36 -3.23 -15.54
N ARG A 211 11.47 -3.71 -14.99
CA ARG A 211 12.81 -3.64 -15.61
C ARG A 211 13.12 -4.87 -16.47
N THR A 212 12.55 -6.03 -16.11
CA THR A 212 12.77 -7.29 -16.83
C THR A 212 11.77 -7.52 -17.94
N GLY A 213 10.61 -6.88 -17.88
CA GLY A 213 9.50 -7.08 -18.80
C GLY A 213 8.77 -8.42 -18.60
N GLN A 214 9.06 -9.20 -17.57
CA GLN A 214 8.35 -10.44 -17.27
C GLN A 214 6.92 -10.18 -16.81
N ILE A 215 6.00 -11.06 -17.18
CA ILE A 215 4.60 -11.08 -16.73
C ILE A 215 4.34 -12.39 -15.99
N GLN A 216 3.83 -12.28 -14.76
CA GLN A 216 3.32 -13.39 -14.00
C GLN A 216 1.81 -13.23 -13.79
N VAL A 217 1.05 -14.25 -14.14
CA VAL A 217 -0.40 -14.31 -13.99
C VAL A 217 -0.73 -15.37 -12.95
N ARG A 218 -1.63 -15.04 -12.02
CA ARG A 218 -2.14 -15.97 -11.03
C ARG A 218 -3.67 -15.90 -10.98
N LEU A 219 -4.31 -16.99 -11.39
CA LEU A 219 -5.77 -17.15 -11.30
C LEU A 219 -6.12 -17.77 -9.95
N VAL A 220 -7.01 -17.14 -9.20
CA VAL A 220 -7.51 -17.63 -7.91
C VAL A 220 -8.95 -18.12 -8.10
N THR A 221 -9.20 -19.37 -7.71
CA THR A 221 -10.53 -20.00 -7.86
C THR A 221 -10.99 -20.67 -6.57
N MET A 222 -12.26 -21.03 -6.53
CA MET A 222 -12.73 -22.08 -5.64
C MET A 222 -12.10 -23.42 -6.07
N PRO A 223 -11.89 -24.36 -5.13
CA PRO A 223 -11.42 -25.72 -5.49
C PRO A 223 -12.37 -26.40 -6.50
N GLY A 224 -11.79 -27.08 -7.48
CA GLY A 224 -12.53 -27.79 -8.50
C GLY A 224 -11.74 -27.97 -9.79
N PRO A 225 -12.28 -28.68 -10.79
CA PRO A 225 -11.58 -28.90 -12.04
C PRO A 225 -11.44 -27.60 -12.84
N LEU A 226 -10.26 -27.38 -13.41
CA LEU A 226 -9.96 -26.27 -14.31
C LEU A 226 -9.08 -26.79 -15.45
N ASP A 227 -9.34 -26.35 -16.68
CA ASP A 227 -8.52 -26.64 -17.86
C ASP A 227 -7.27 -25.72 -17.84
N VAL A 228 -6.31 -26.06 -16.96
CA VAL A 228 -5.10 -25.25 -16.77
C VAL A 228 -4.18 -25.27 -18.00
N ASP A 229 -4.14 -26.35 -18.73
CA ASP A 229 -3.35 -26.46 -19.96
C ASP A 229 -3.90 -25.52 -21.05
N GLY A 230 -5.23 -25.49 -21.22
CA GLY A 230 -5.88 -24.58 -22.15
C GLY A 230 -5.77 -23.11 -21.69
N LEU A 231 -5.63 -22.82 -20.39
CA LEU A 231 -5.33 -21.49 -19.89
C LEU A 231 -3.89 -21.10 -20.24
N ALA A 232 -2.94 -22.01 -20.08
CA ALA A 232 -1.53 -21.78 -20.41
C ALA A 232 -1.31 -21.51 -21.91
N GLU A 233 -2.09 -22.16 -22.78
CA GLU A 233 -2.05 -21.91 -24.23
C GLU A 233 -2.67 -20.55 -24.63
N ALA A 234 -3.59 -20.03 -23.82
CA ALA A 234 -4.38 -18.83 -24.13
C ALA A 234 -3.81 -17.52 -23.60
N VAL A 235 -2.87 -17.58 -22.65
CA VAL A 235 -2.34 -16.40 -21.95
C VAL A 235 -0.84 -16.26 -22.16
N GLU A 236 -0.41 -15.15 -22.74
CA GLU A 236 1.01 -14.85 -22.93
C GLU A 236 1.62 -14.31 -21.64
N CYS A 237 2.34 -15.17 -20.90
CA CYS A 237 3.03 -14.80 -19.67
C CYS A 237 4.28 -15.67 -19.43
N ASP A 238 5.20 -15.16 -18.59
CA ASP A 238 6.45 -15.86 -18.21
C ASP A 238 6.24 -16.84 -17.06
N GLY A 239 5.17 -16.66 -16.29
CA GLY A 239 4.76 -17.53 -15.20
C GLY A 239 3.25 -17.54 -15.03
N LEU A 240 2.64 -18.73 -15.15
CA LEU A 240 1.22 -18.93 -14.89
C LEU A 240 1.04 -19.78 -13.64
N LEU A 241 0.27 -19.25 -12.70
CA LEU A 241 -0.03 -19.87 -11.42
C LEU A 241 -1.54 -20.05 -11.25
N TRP A 242 -1.91 -21.13 -10.62
CA TRP A 242 -3.29 -21.38 -10.19
C TRP A 242 -3.35 -21.53 -8.67
N THR A 243 -4.21 -20.76 -8.03
CA THR A 243 -4.44 -20.82 -6.59
C THR A 243 -5.85 -21.28 -6.31
N GLN A 244 -5.99 -22.31 -5.50
CA GLN A 244 -7.27 -22.81 -5.03
C GLN A 244 -7.51 -22.34 -3.59
N PHE A 245 -8.62 -21.66 -3.33
CA PHE A 245 -8.94 -21.12 -2.00
C PHE A 245 -10.45 -21.22 -1.71
N ASP A 246 -10.82 -21.97 -0.69
CA ASP A 246 -12.21 -22.25 -0.28
C ASP A 246 -12.73 -21.34 0.85
N GLY A 247 -11.88 -20.45 1.38
CA GLY A 247 -12.26 -19.53 2.46
C GLY A 247 -13.29 -18.50 2.04
N VAL A 248 -14.04 -17.95 3.00
CA VAL A 248 -15.11 -16.98 2.75
C VAL A 248 -14.57 -15.57 2.43
N GLY A 249 -13.36 -15.24 2.91
CA GLY A 249 -12.75 -13.90 2.77
C GLY A 249 -12.28 -13.60 1.35
N GLU A 250 -12.34 -12.34 0.97
CA GLU A 250 -11.67 -11.81 -0.22
C GLU A 250 -10.18 -11.64 0.08
N THR A 251 -9.36 -12.61 -0.35
CA THR A 251 -7.91 -12.56 -0.19
C THR A 251 -7.22 -13.34 -1.29
N THR A 252 -6.09 -12.83 -1.74
CA THR A 252 -5.17 -13.50 -2.67
C THR A 252 -3.92 -14.05 -1.95
N ALA A 253 -3.83 -13.86 -0.63
CA ALA A 253 -2.67 -14.28 0.17
C ALA A 253 -2.73 -15.74 0.64
N LEU A 254 -3.91 -16.35 0.57
CA LEU A 254 -4.18 -17.70 1.07
C LEU A 254 -4.54 -18.65 -0.06
N GLY A 255 -4.47 -19.94 0.22
CA GLY A 255 -4.81 -21.01 -0.70
C GLY A 255 -3.59 -21.81 -1.15
N GLU A 256 -3.85 -22.94 -1.81
CA GLU A 256 -2.83 -23.79 -2.39
C GLU A 256 -2.52 -23.29 -3.80
N THR A 257 -1.26 -22.93 -4.05
CA THR A 257 -0.79 -22.39 -5.32
C THR A 257 0.10 -23.40 -6.02
N GLU A 258 -0.20 -23.69 -7.26
CA GLU A 258 0.62 -24.53 -8.13
C GLU A 258 1.11 -23.75 -9.35
N LEU A 259 2.30 -24.13 -9.84
CA LEU A 259 2.84 -23.64 -11.10
C LEU A 259 2.19 -24.43 -12.24
N VAL A 260 1.52 -23.71 -13.15
CA VAL A 260 0.91 -24.28 -14.35
C VAL A 260 1.90 -24.26 -15.51
N ALA A 261 2.55 -23.13 -15.75
CA ALA A 261 3.54 -22.98 -16.82
C ALA A 261 4.57 -21.91 -16.49
N GLY A 262 5.76 -22.02 -17.07
CA GLY A 262 6.85 -21.04 -16.92
C GLY A 262 7.55 -21.10 -15.58
N THR A 263 7.70 -19.95 -14.89
CA THR A 263 8.39 -19.83 -13.60
C THR A 263 7.43 -19.47 -12.46
N ASP A 264 7.69 -19.99 -11.25
CA ASP A 264 6.94 -19.65 -10.04
C ASP A 264 7.42 -18.37 -9.35
N TYR A 265 8.39 -17.68 -9.92
CA TYR A 265 8.91 -16.40 -9.43
C TYR A 265 8.91 -15.37 -10.56
N LEU A 266 8.95 -14.10 -10.16
CA LEU A 266 9.15 -12.95 -11.03
C LEU A 266 10.49 -12.31 -10.72
N ASP A 267 11.32 -12.08 -11.73
CA ASP A 267 12.55 -11.27 -11.57
C ASP A 267 12.21 -9.78 -11.75
N GLU A 268 12.78 -8.95 -10.89
CA GLU A 268 12.72 -7.49 -10.96
C GLU A 268 14.09 -6.88 -10.65
N GLU A 269 14.33 -5.65 -11.09
CA GLU A 269 15.55 -4.91 -10.78
C GLU A 269 15.21 -3.60 -10.05
N VAL A 270 15.90 -3.35 -8.94
CA VAL A 270 15.75 -2.13 -8.12
C VAL A 270 17.13 -1.65 -7.69
N ASN A 271 17.45 -0.39 -7.96
CA ASN A 271 18.75 0.22 -7.61
C ASN A 271 19.96 -0.63 -8.06
N GLY A 272 19.86 -1.28 -9.22
CA GLY A 272 20.91 -2.13 -9.79
C GLY A 272 21.05 -3.51 -9.16
N LEU A 273 20.16 -3.89 -8.24
CA LEU A 273 20.08 -5.23 -7.67
C LEU A 273 18.92 -6.01 -8.28
N ARG A 274 19.12 -7.29 -8.53
CA ARG A 274 18.08 -8.20 -9.01
C ARG A 274 17.37 -8.86 -7.83
N PHE A 275 16.04 -8.94 -7.92
CA PHE A 275 15.21 -9.57 -6.92
C PHE A 275 14.33 -10.64 -7.56
N ARG A 276 14.33 -11.84 -7.00
CA ARG A 276 13.32 -12.85 -7.25
C ARG A 276 12.18 -12.67 -6.27
N ILE A 277 10.99 -12.60 -6.79
CA ILE A 277 9.76 -12.31 -6.05
C ILE A 277 8.88 -13.55 -6.15
N SER A 278 8.74 -14.27 -5.05
CA SER A 278 7.82 -15.41 -4.95
C SER A 278 6.36 -14.97 -5.07
N PRO A 279 5.41 -15.85 -5.43
CA PRO A 279 4.02 -15.49 -5.73
C PRO A 279 3.29 -14.76 -4.61
N HIS A 280 3.59 -15.09 -3.37
CA HIS A 280 2.97 -14.49 -2.17
C HIS A 280 3.83 -13.42 -1.52
N ALA A 281 5.06 -13.21 -1.98
CA ALA A 281 5.96 -12.23 -1.39
C ALA A 281 5.42 -10.80 -1.58
N PHE A 282 5.61 -9.98 -0.56
CA PHE A 282 5.40 -8.54 -0.67
C PHE A 282 6.55 -7.90 -1.44
N PHE A 283 6.20 -7.02 -2.37
CA PHE A 283 7.12 -6.16 -3.07
C PHE A 283 6.41 -4.83 -3.34
N GLN A 284 7.11 -3.71 -3.30
CA GLN A 284 6.54 -2.38 -3.54
C GLN A 284 5.94 -2.32 -4.96
N THR A 285 4.70 -1.86 -5.06
CA THR A 285 3.91 -1.99 -6.30
C THR A 285 4.17 -0.88 -7.34
N ASN A 286 5.18 -0.05 -7.11
CA ASN A 286 5.70 0.96 -8.03
C ASN A 286 7.24 0.90 -7.96
N THR A 287 7.86 0.20 -8.90
CA THR A 287 9.29 -0.07 -8.92
C THR A 287 10.13 1.20 -8.96
N GLU A 288 9.76 2.14 -9.85
CA GLU A 288 10.48 3.41 -10.05
C GLU A 288 10.47 4.28 -8.78
N MET A 289 9.36 4.28 -8.06
CA MET A 289 9.24 5.04 -6.82
C MET A 289 9.82 4.30 -5.62
N ALA A 290 9.84 2.96 -5.63
CA ALA A 290 10.55 2.17 -4.63
C ALA A 290 12.05 2.48 -4.66
N GLU A 291 12.65 2.62 -5.84
CA GLU A 291 14.05 3.06 -5.99
C GLU A 291 14.31 4.41 -5.29
N LYS A 292 13.42 5.38 -5.50
CA LYS A 292 13.52 6.71 -4.85
C LYS A 292 13.31 6.63 -3.35
N LEU A 293 12.32 5.84 -2.88
CA LEU A 293 12.05 5.62 -1.46
C LEU A 293 13.27 5.02 -0.75
N TYR A 294 13.88 3.99 -1.35
CA TYR A 294 15.06 3.33 -0.82
C TYR A 294 16.31 4.23 -0.88
N ALA A 295 16.43 5.08 -1.91
CA ALA A 295 17.49 6.07 -1.98
C ALA A 295 17.39 7.09 -0.83
N VAL A 296 16.20 7.59 -0.51
CA VAL A 296 15.98 8.47 0.66
C VAL A 296 16.31 7.74 1.96
N ALA A 297 15.86 6.49 2.12
CA ALA A 297 16.18 5.70 3.31
C ALA A 297 17.68 5.45 3.44
N GLY A 298 18.38 5.17 2.35
CA GLY A 298 19.83 5.00 2.29
C GLY A 298 20.62 6.30 2.58
N GLU A 299 20.11 7.46 2.13
CA GLU A 299 20.67 8.77 2.50
C GLU A 299 20.54 9.00 4.01
N TYR A 300 19.38 8.71 4.59
CA TYR A 300 19.11 8.90 6.02
C TYR A 300 19.92 7.92 6.89
N ALA A 301 20.14 6.70 6.42
CA ALA A 301 21.03 5.75 7.08
C ALA A 301 22.46 6.27 7.16
N ALA A 302 22.92 7.09 6.19
CA ALA A 302 24.21 7.77 6.13
C ALA A 302 25.39 6.82 6.44
N LEU A 303 25.42 5.65 5.79
CA LEU A 303 26.39 4.59 6.02
C LEU A 303 27.78 4.96 5.47
N ARG A 304 28.82 4.57 6.20
CA ARG A 304 30.24 4.84 5.90
C ARG A 304 31.10 3.57 5.78
N GLY A 305 30.48 2.39 5.85
CA GLY A 305 31.13 1.10 5.69
C GLY A 305 31.52 0.38 6.98
N PHE A 306 31.28 0.98 8.14
CA PHE A 306 31.60 0.37 9.44
C PHE A 306 30.35 0.12 10.31
N GLU A 307 29.17 0.55 9.85
CA GLU A 307 27.94 0.42 10.61
C GLU A 307 27.35 -0.97 10.50
N ARG A 308 26.81 -1.46 11.63
CA ARG A 308 25.88 -2.57 11.69
C ARG A 308 24.45 -2.05 11.50
N VAL A 309 23.78 -2.57 10.48
CA VAL A 309 22.43 -2.18 10.12
C VAL A 309 21.46 -3.30 10.46
N TYR A 310 20.37 -2.96 11.14
CA TYR A 310 19.23 -3.86 11.32
C TYR A 310 18.07 -3.38 10.44
N ASP A 311 17.57 -4.27 9.56
CA ASP A 311 16.39 -4.06 8.73
C ASP A 311 15.23 -4.86 9.34
N LEU A 312 14.33 -4.16 10.01
CA LEU A 312 13.19 -4.77 10.70
C LEU A 312 11.95 -4.72 9.81
N TYR A 313 11.26 -5.85 9.69
CA TYR A 313 10.21 -6.10 8.71
C TYR A 313 10.79 -6.14 7.29
N CYS A 314 11.92 -6.81 7.12
CA CYS A 314 12.72 -6.73 5.90
C CYS A 314 12.07 -7.36 4.65
N GLY A 315 11.00 -8.16 4.82
CA GLY A 315 10.38 -8.87 3.71
C GLY A 315 11.39 -9.75 2.96
N ILE A 316 11.47 -9.58 1.65
CA ILE A 316 12.46 -10.27 0.79
C ILE A 316 13.82 -9.56 0.73
N GLY A 317 14.07 -8.64 1.67
CA GLY A 317 15.35 -7.94 1.84
C GLY A 317 15.53 -6.69 0.98
N THR A 318 14.49 -6.12 0.37
CA THR A 318 14.63 -5.06 -0.64
C THR A 318 15.32 -3.81 -0.13
N ILE A 319 14.95 -3.28 1.03
CA ILE A 319 15.58 -2.07 1.59
C ILE A 319 17.00 -2.36 2.05
N GLY A 320 17.14 -3.39 2.89
CA GLY A 320 18.44 -3.73 3.49
C GLY A 320 19.49 -4.08 2.47
N LEU A 321 19.17 -4.91 1.47
CA LEU A 321 20.15 -5.32 0.44
C LEU A 321 20.65 -4.13 -0.38
N THR A 322 19.83 -3.09 -0.63
CA THR A 322 20.32 -1.86 -1.30
C THR A 322 21.30 -1.07 -0.44
N MET A 323 21.32 -1.29 0.88
CA MET A 323 22.22 -0.64 1.83
C MET A 323 23.47 -1.49 2.14
N ALA A 324 23.39 -2.81 2.00
CA ALA A 324 24.43 -3.75 2.39
C ALA A 324 25.84 -3.44 1.82
N PRO A 325 26.01 -2.99 0.56
CA PRO A 325 27.33 -2.64 0.02
C PRO A 325 28.03 -1.48 0.75
N ARG A 326 27.27 -0.69 1.54
CA ARG A 326 27.79 0.44 2.33
C ARG A 326 27.76 0.21 3.83
N ALA A 327 27.43 -0.99 4.29
CA ALA A 327 27.40 -1.42 5.68
C ALA A 327 28.56 -2.37 5.99
N ALA A 328 29.02 -2.43 7.24
CA ALA A 328 29.91 -3.51 7.67
C ALA A 328 29.15 -4.84 7.66
N GLU A 329 27.96 -4.85 8.17
CA GLU A 329 27.06 -6.00 8.17
C GLU A 329 25.58 -5.54 8.20
N LEU A 330 24.73 -6.33 7.57
CA LEU A 330 23.28 -6.16 7.54
C LEU A 330 22.61 -7.36 8.22
N TRP A 331 21.63 -7.09 9.07
CA TRP A 331 20.80 -8.10 9.70
C TRP A 331 19.31 -7.81 9.43
N GLY A 332 18.68 -8.66 8.60
CA GLY A 332 17.25 -8.59 8.29
C GLY A 332 16.43 -9.44 9.25
N LEU A 333 15.32 -8.90 9.75
CA LEU A 333 14.38 -9.60 10.63
C LEU A 333 12.97 -9.51 10.08
N GLU A 334 12.34 -10.66 9.81
CA GLU A 334 10.99 -10.78 9.25
C GLU A 334 10.24 -11.95 9.93
N LEU A 335 8.93 -11.80 10.09
CA LEU A 335 8.06 -12.82 10.66
C LEU A 335 7.82 -13.99 9.71
N ILE A 336 7.73 -13.70 8.41
CA ILE A 336 7.34 -14.64 7.36
C ILE A 336 8.56 -15.43 6.89
N GLU A 337 8.69 -16.68 7.33
CA GLU A 337 9.83 -17.54 7.03
C GLU A 337 10.09 -17.71 5.50
N PRO A 338 9.10 -17.92 4.61
CA PRO A 338 9.32 -17.92 3.18
C PRO A 338 9.95 -16.64 2.64
N ALA A 339 9.59 -15.46 3.17
CA ALA A 339 10.20 -14.19 2.76
C ALA A 339 11.68 -14.11 3.17
N ILE A 340 12.08 -14.70 4.29
CA ILE A 340 13.49 -14.84 4.68
C ILE A 340 14.23 -15.76 3.68
N GLY A 341 13.61 -16.84 3.23
CA GLY A 341 14.16 -17.69 2.18
C GLY A 341 14.43 -16.91 0.88
N ASP A 342 13.49 -16.08 0.48
CA ASP A 342 13.64 -15.16 -0.66
C ASP A 342 14.77 -14.14 -0.40
N ALA A 343 14.85 -13.55 0.79
CA ALA A 343 15.88 -12.55 1.13
C ALA A 343 17.29 -13.16 1.05
N ILE A 344 17.51 -14.38 1.57
CA ILE A 344 18.77 -15.12 1.47
C ILE A 344 19.12 -15.41 0.00
N SER A 345 18.11 -15.83 -0.79
CA SER A 345 18.28 -16.10 -2.21
C SER A 345 18.64 -14.85 -2.99
N ASN A 346 18.01 -13.72 -2.67
CA ASN A 346 18.26 -12.41 -3.27
C ASN A 346 19.65 -11.87 -2.89
N ALA A 347 20.10 -12.06 -1.65
CA ALA A 347 21.48 -11.73 -1.27
C ALA A 347 22.51 -12.50 -2.11
N ARG A 348 22.33 -13.82 -2.25
CA ARG A 348 23.19 -14.68 -3.08
C ARG A 348 23.16 -14.30 -4.56
N LEU A 349 21.98 -13.99 -5.09
CA LEU A 349 21.80 -13.56 -6.48
C LEU A 349 22.60 -12.30 -6.82
N ASN A 350 22.83 -11.43 -5.83
CA ASN A 350 23.54 -10.17 -5.96
C ASN A 350 24.97 -10.22 -5.35
N GLU A 351 25.47 -11.42 -5.01
CA GLU A 351 26.83 -11.59 -4.44
C GLU A 351 27.07 -10.75 -3.18
N ILE A 352 26.02 -10.59 -2.33
CA ILE A 352 26.07 -9.85 -1.08
C ILE A 352 26.34 -10.83 0.06
N ASP A 353 27.57 -10.84 0.59
CA ASP A 353 28.04 -11.81 1.60
C ASP A 353 27.90 -11.28 3.05
N ASN A 354 27.72 -9.97 3.24
CA ASN A 354 27.62 -9.32 4.54
C ASN A 354 26.16 -9.14 5.03
N ALA A 355 25.20 -9.79 4.39
CA ALA A 355 23.80 -9.75 4.77
C ALA A 355 23.34 -11.07 5.41
N HIS A 356 22.73 -10.99 6.57
CA HIS A 356 22.20 -12.09 7.37
C HIS A 356 20.74 -11.89 7.62
N PHE A 357 19.93 -12.98 7.64
CA PHE A 357 18.50 -12.90 7.78
C PHE A 357 17.98 -13.84 8.85
N PHE A 358 17.02 -13.35 9.62
CA PHE A 358 16.47 -14.02 10.79
C PHE A 358 14.94 -14.09 10.71
N ALA A 359 14.36 -15.28 10.76
CA ALA A 359 12.93 -15.45 10.84
C ALA A 359 12.44 -15.29 12.29
N GLY A 360 11.54 -14.35 12.54
CA GLY A 360 10.98 -14.17 13.87
C GLY A 360 10.18 -12.91 14.07
N ASP A 361 9.35 -12.92 15.10
CA ASP A 361 8.60 -11.74 15.52
C ASP A 361 9.53 -10.69 16.14
N VAL A 362 9.60 -9.51 15.56
CA VAL A 362 10.43 -8.38 16.03
C VAL A 362 10.26 -8.11 17.53
N ARG A 363 9.05 -8.29 18.08
CA ARG A 363 8.76 -8.10 19.51
C ARG A 363 9.59 -8.99 20.45
N VAL A 364 10.06 -10.13 19.92
CA VAL A 364 10.83 -11.13 20.69
C VAL A 364 12.23 -11.28 20.12
N ALA A 365 12.33 -11.53 18.82
CA ALA A 365 13.56 -11.90 18.13
C ALA A 365 14.62 -10.80 18.13
N LEU A 366 14.24 -9.51 18.18
CA LEU A 366 15.21 -8.41 18.21
C LEU A 366 16.14 -8.47 19.43
N ARG A 367 15.67 -8.96 20.60
CA ARG A 367 16.57 -9.14 21.78
C ARG A 367 17.60 -10.25 21.58
N GLU A 368 17.19 -11.31 20.91
CA GLU A 368 18.04 -12.44 20.63
C GLU A 368 19.08 -12.05 19.57
N LEU A 369 18.63 -11.35 18.55
CA LEU A 369 19.50 -10.80 17.51
C LEU A 369 20.57 -9.87 18.10
N VAL A 370 20.22 -8.97 19.03
CA VAL A 370 21.20 -8.09 19.72
C VAL A 370 22.20 -8.90 20.55
N LYS A 371 21.80 -10.04 21.14
CA LYS A 371 22.74 -10.89 21.89
C LYS A 371 23.72 -11.62 20.95
N GLU A 372 23.25 -12.04 19.80
CA GLU A 372 24.02 -12.81 18.83
C GLU A 372 24.95 -11.91 18.00
N ALA A 373 24.40 -10.85 17.41
CA ALA A 373 25.10 -9.98 16.47
C ALA A 373 25.58 -8.67 17.10
N GLY A 374 25.19 -8.33 18.33
CA GLY A 374 25.52 -7.07 19.00
C GLY A 374 24.53 -5.95 18.68
N SER A 375 24.73 -4.76 19.27
CA SER A 375 23.85 -3.61 19.05
C SER A 375 24.02 -3.02 17.64
N PRO A 376 22.93 -2.60 16.99
CA PRO A 376 22.99 -1.93 15.69
C PRO A 376 23.46 -0.48 15.85
N ASP A 377 24.16 0.04 14.84
CA ASP A 377 24.40 1.48 14.70
C ASP A 377 23.19 2.18 14.07
N VAL A 378 22.55 1.51 13.12
CA VAL A 378 21.37 1.99 12.40
C VAL A 378 20.29 0.93 12.41
N VAL A 379 19.05 1.35 12.71
CA VAL A 379 17.86 0.52 12.54
C VAL A 379 17.02 1.14 11.44
N VAL A 380 16.69 0.34 10.42
CA VAL A 380 15.70 0.66 9.39
C VAL A 380 14.44 -0.11 9.72
N VAL A 381 13.28 0.53 9.62
CA VAL A 381 11.99 -0.12 9.83
C VAL A 381 11.01 0.26 8.73
N ASP A 382 10.31 -0.75 8.17
CA ASP A 382 9.18 -0.57 7.23
C ASP A 382 7.98 -1.40 7.73
N PRO A 383 7.30 -0.95 8.81
CA PRO A 383 6.25 -1.73 9.44
C PRO A 383 4.95 -1.70 8.62
N PRO A 384 4.01 -2.64 8.85
CA PRO A 384 2.69 -2.61 8.26
C PRO A 384 1.91 -1.34 8.67
N ARG A 385 0.79 -1.06 8.00
CA ARG A 385 -0.06 0.15 8.19
C ARG A 385 -0.44 0.46 9.63
N ALA A 386 -0.46 -0.54 10.51
CA ALA A 386 -0.73 -0.37 11.94
C ALA A 386 0.43 0.32 12.71
N GLY A 387 1.59 0.50 12.08
CA GLY A 387 2.79 1.03 12.73
C GLY A 387 3.45 0.04 13.68
N LEU A 388 4.36 0.54 14.49
CA LEU A 388 5.05 -0.25 15.51
C LEU A 388 4.23 -0.34 16.81
N SER A 389 4.16 -1.52 17.41
CA SER A 389 3.64 -1.62 18.76
C SER A 389 4.61 -0.96 19.75
N THR A 390 4.10 -0.47 20.88
CA THR A 390 4.93 0.11 21.97
C THR A 390 6.04 -0.86 22.42
N LYS A 391 5.80 -2.17 22.35
CA LYS A 391 6.80 -3.18 22.69
C LYS A 391 7.96 -3.18 21.67
N VAL A 392 7.68 -3.02 20.38
CA VAL A 392 8.73 -2.92 19.34
C VAL A 392 9.52 -1.64 19.48
N VAL A 393 8.85 -0.49 19.65
CA VAL A 393 9.53 0.79 19.91
C VAL A 393 10.48 0.66 21.08
N ARG A 394 10.04 0.07 22.20
CA ARG A 394 10.91 -0.19 23.37
C ARG A 394 12.09 -1.08 23.01
N ARG A 395 11.91 -2.13 22.18
CA ARG A 395 13.02 -3.01 21.77
C ARG A 395 14.05 -2.28 20.92
N ILE A 396 13.61 -1.38 20.04
CA ILE A 396 14.49 -0.51 19.25
C ILE A 396 15.30 0.39 20.21
N VAL A 397 14.63 1.04 21.15
CA VAL A 397 15.29 1.89 22.17
C VAL A 397 16.30 1.10 23.00
N ASP A 398 15.93 -0.11 23.48
CA ASP A 398 16.80 -0.99 24.25
C ASP A 398 18.07 -1.42 23.47
N SER A 399 17.97 -1.58 22.13
CA SER A 399 19.11 -1.89 21.25
C SER A 399 20.04 -0.72 21.00
N SER A 400 19.62 0.48 21.37
CA SER A 400 20.42 1.72 21.40
C SER A 400 21.05 2.15 20.07
N PRO A 401 20.36 2.09 18.92
CA PRO A 401 20.94 2.58 17.67
C PRO A 401 21.23 4.08 17.72
N LYS A 402 22.23 4.52 16.97
CA LYS A 402 22.52 5.94 16.78
C LYS A 402 21.47 6.63 15.91
N ARG A 403 20.93 5.87 14.94
CA ARG A 403 19.91 6.34 13.98
C ARG A 403 18.80 5.31 13.82
N VAL A 404 17.58 5.82 13.69
CA VAL A 404 16.41 5.06 13.28
C VAL A 404 15.86 5.70 11.99
N VAL A 405 15.85 4.94 10.91
CA VAL A 405 15.25 5.31 9.62
C VAL A 405 13.88 4.62 9.56
N TYR A 406 12.82 5.40 9.63
CA TYR A 406 11.45 4.89 9.65
C TYR A 406 10.78 5.14 8.30
N VAL A 407 10.55 4.11 7.52
CA VAL A 407 9.72 4.11 6.30
C VAL A 407 8.27 3.87 6.71
N SER A 408 7.32 4.63 6.18
CA SER A 408 5.92 4.52 6.63
C SER A 408 4.92 4.87 5.54
N CYS A 409 3.97 3.95 5.31
CA CYS A 409 2.79 4.17 4.48
C CYS A 409 1.62 4.86 5.23
N ASN A 410 1.81 5.20 6.51
CA ASN A 410 0.75 5.77 7.34
C ASN A 410 1.31 6.79 8.34
N PRO A 411 1.28 8.09 8.01
CA PRO A 411 1.79 9.13 8.89
C PRO A 411 1.03 9.23 10.21
N THR A 412 -0.23 8.76 10.28
CA THR A 412 -1.01 8.80 11.53
C THR A 412 -0.57 7.76 12.56
N THR A 413 0.13 6.70 12.13
CA THR A 413 0.78 5.71 13.02
C THR A 413 2.26 5.99 13.22
N LEU A 414 2.93 6.57 12.22
CA LEU A 414 4.30 7.07 12.38
C LEU A 414 4.39 8.13 13.50
N ALA A 415 3.47 9.09 13.50
CA ALA A 415 3.51 10.21 14.43
C ALA A 415 3.58 9.80 15.93
N PRO A 416 2.69 8.94 16.47
CA PRO A 416 2.81 8.48 17.84
C PRO A 416 4.04 7.56 18.07
N ASN A 417 4.49 6.80 17.06
CA ASN A 417 5.71 6.01 17.21
C ASN A 417 6.96 6.89 17.28
N ALA A 418 7.05 7.92 16.44
CA ALA A 418 8.13 8.89 16.49
C ALA A 418 8.14 9.67 17.83
N ALA A 419 6.96 10.02 18.36
CA ALA A 419 6.84 10.66 19.67
C ALA A 419 7.41 9.77 20.78
N GLN A 420 7.11 8.45 20.78
CA GLN A 420 7.68 7.50 21.75
C GLN A 420 9.21 7.39 21.65
N LEU A 421 9.77 7.45 20.42
CA LEU A 421 11.22 7.46 20.22
C LEU A 421 11.82 8.78 20.75
N VAL A 422 11.16 9.92 20.52
CA VAL A 422 11.61 11.22 21.02
C VAL A 422 11.57 11.27 22.56
N GLU A 423 10.51 10.76 23.18
CA GLU A 423 10.43 10.61 24.65
C GLU A 423 11.55 9.72 25.20
N ALA A 424 12.08 8.78 24.40
CA ALA A 424 13.19 7.92 24.77
C ALA A 424 14.60 8.52 24.46
N GLY A 425 14.66 9.82 24.07
CA GLY A 425 15.93 10.54 23.87
C GLY A 425 16.41 10.61 22.42
N TYR A 426 15.56 10.27 21.43
CA TYR A 426 15.84 10.55 20.04
C TYR A 426 15.35 11.94 19.63
N VAL A 427 15.88 12.47 18.55
CA VAL A 427 15.44 13.71 17.93
C VAL A 427 14.97 13.41 16.52
N LEU A 428 13.72 13.74 16.20
CA LEU A 428 13.24 13.70 14.82
C LEU A 428 13.94 14.84 14.05
N ARG A 429 14.77 14.49 13.06
CA ARG A 429 15.56 15.46 12.29
C ARG A 429 14.86 15.89 11.02
N ARG A 430 14.51 14.91 10.19
CA ARG A 430 14.01 15.14 8.83
C ARG A 430 12.91 14.17 8.50
N VAL A 431 11.97 14.61 7.66
CA VAL A 431 10.91 13.76 7.10
C VAL A 431 10.76 14.09 5.62
N THR A 432 10.90 13.08 4.77
CA THR A 432 10.68 13.20 3.32
C THR A 432 9.43 12.41 2.91
N PRO A 433 8.35 13.08 2.47
CA PRO A 433 7.23 12.40 1.82
C PRO A 433 7.64 11.89 0.43
N VAL A 434 7.10 10.73 0.02
CA VAL A 434 7.37 10.11 -1.29
C VAL A 434 6.05 9.70 -1.92
N ASP A 435 5.74 10.20 -3.10
CA ASP A 435 4.49 9.85 -3.78
C ASP A 435 4.62 8.52 -4.55
N MET A 436 4.49 7.40 -3.82
CA MET A 436 4.49 6.06 -4.39
C MET A 436 3.26 5.76 -5.26
N PHE A 437 2.14 6.46 -5.01
CA PHE A 437 0.82 6.11 -5.56
C PHE A 437 0.10 7.35 -6.10
N PRO A 438 0.55 7.91 -7.24
CA PRO A 438 -0.16 9.00 -7.91
C PRO A 438 -1.63 8.67 -8.15
N GLN A 439 -2.48 9.69 -8.22
CA GLN A 439 -3.93 9.60 -8.41
C GLN A 439 -4.68 8.93 -7.26
N THR A 440 -4.01 8.65 -6.14
CA THR A 440 -4.59 8.02 -4.94
C THR A 440 -4.28 8.82 -3.68
N PRO A 441 -5.02 8.65 -2.59
CA PRO A 441 -4.73 9.30 -1.30
C PRO A 441 -3.55 8.68 -0.53
N HIS A 442 -2.93 7.65 -1.07
CA HIS A 442 -1.82 6.98 -0.39
C HIS A 442 -0.54 7.78 -0.49
N ILE A 443 0.23 7.79 0.59
CA ILE A 443 1.51 8.45 0.72
C ILE A 443 2.48 7.55 1.48
N GLU A 444 3.74 7.55 1.06
CA GLU A 444 4.86 7.03 1.83
C GLU A 444 5.68 8.20 2.39
N CYS A 445 6.36 7.97 3.48
CA CYS A 445 7.33 8.92 3.99
C CYS A 445 8.49 8.21 4.68
N VAL A 446 9.66 8.84 4.67
CA VAL A 446 10.85 8.40 5.40
C VAL A 446 11.15 9.42 6.48
N ALA A 447 11.28 8.97 7.72
CA ALA A 447 11.64 9.80 8.86
C ALA A 447 13.01 9.40 9.41
N LEU A 448 13.87 10.38 9.67
CA LEU A 448 15.16 10.21 10.35
C LEU A 448 15.05 10.63 11.80
N LEU A 449 15.30 9.69 12.72
CA LEU A 449 15.46 9.98 14.13
C LEU A 449 16.90 9.65 14.54
N GLU A 450 17.55 10.57 15.22
CA GLU A 450 18.91 10.41 15.74
C GLU A 450 18.93 10.49 17.25
N ARG A 451 19.78 9.70 17.88
CA ARG A 451 19.97 9.75 19.31
C ARG A 451 20.58 11.09 19.69
N GLY A 452 19.95 11.80 20.65
CA GLY A 452 20.39 13.08 21.18
C GLY A 452 21.66 12.99 22.02
#